data_e787bc7a49a768f7964ffae89ba8aa59
#
_entry.id   e787bc7a49a768f7964ffae89ba8aa59
#
_cell.length_a   1.000
_cell.length_b   1.000
_cell.length_c   1.000
_cell.angle_alpha   90.00
_cell.angle_beta   90.00
_cell.angle_gamma   90.00
#
_symmetry.space_group_name_H-M   'P 1'
#
loop_
_entity.id
_entity.type
_entity.pdbx_description
1 polymer ?
#
loop_
_entity_poly.entity_id
_entity_poly.type
_entity_poly.pdbx_seq_one_letter_code
_entity_poly.pdbx_strand_id
1 'polypeptide(L)'
;MIPNNSLPMRQRHSSRNTAGFSVLELIAAMAITLALLMVASGVLASAFKIRSRENTKTEALSDAQRGLNLITREVANAGYGLTDNGIVSGDSGLTSIRVRANLNAADGEATSATASDKDEDIKFMLYTDSGSSYIVRLDVNVAAQEMVLANRVDALNIRYYPDKVFYTTGYCDITNVVDSAGNTVNEVTSKSEARYIVISVCVRLPKVGSEGSPGFQPESRVQLVSDAALRNSDLVNY
;
A
#
# COMPACT_ATOMS: atom_id res chain seq x y z
N MET A 1 -38.69 -81.38 -51.92
CA MET A 1 -39.31 -80.06 -52.12
C MET A 1 -39.83 -79.62 -50.76
N ILE A 2 -39.18 -78.66 -50.12
CA ILE A 2 -39.61 -78.08 -48.83
C ILE A 2 -39.95 -76.62 -49.11
N PRO A 3 -41.18 -76.15 -48.81
CA PRO A 3 -41.58 -74.77 -49.06
C PRO A 3 -40.96 -73.86 -47.94
N ASN A 4 -40.27 -72.83 -48.38
CA ASN A 4 -39.65 -71.81 -47.57
C ASN A 4 -40.70 -70.80 -47.11
N ASN A 5 -41.10 -70.80 -45.83
CA ASN A 5 -42.11 -69.93 -45.27
C ASN A 5 -41.38 -68.78 -44.55
N SER A 6 -41.09 -67.72 -45.29
CA SER A 6 -40.54 -66.48 -44.75
C SER A 6 -41.66 -65.60 -44.16
N LEU A 7 -41.70 -65.48 -42.84
CA LEU A 7 -42.58 -64.57 -42.09
C LEU A 7 -42.08 -63.10 -42.26
N PRO A 8 -43.01 -62.16 -42.53
CA PRO A 8 -42.64 -60.76 -42.65
C PRO A 8 -42.34 -60.18 -41.26
N MET A 9 -41.12 -59.61 -41.11
CA MET A 9 -40.70 -58.80 -39.92
C MET A 9 -41.62 -57.56 -39.86
N ARG A 10 -42.46 -57.53 -38.85
CA ARG A 10 -43.30 -56.38 -38.50
C ARG A 10 -42.41 -55.29 -37.88
N GLN A 11 -42.02 -54.28 -38.65
CA GLN A 11 -41.37 -53.07 -38.12
C GLN A 11 -42.32 -52.35 -37.17
N ARG A 12 -41.98 -52.34 -35.87
CA ARG A 12 -42.63 -51.49 -34.90
C ARG A 12 -42.16 -50.07 -35.13
N HIS A 13 -42.93 -49.23 -35.79
CA HIS A 13 -42.80 -47.80 -35.76
C HIS A 13 -43.07 -47.33 -34.33
N SER A 14 -42.01 -47.07 -33.60
CA SER A 14 -42.07 -46.28 -32.35
C SER A 14 -42.44 -44.85 -32.72
N SER A 15 -43.72 -44.53 -32.62
CA SER A 15 -44.20 -43.15 -32.71
C SER A 15 -43.67 -42.42 -31.51
N ARG A 16 -42.54 -41.67 -31.70
CA ARG A 16 -42.12 -40.66 -30.71
C ARG A 16 -43.23 -39.63 -30.63
N ASN A 17 -43.97 -39.67 -29.51
CA ASN A 17 -44.87 -38.58 -29.14
C ASN A 17 -44.06 -37.33 -28.96
N THR A 18 -44.00 -36.47 -29.98
CA THR A 18 -43.53 -35.09 -29.88
C THR A 18 -44.63 -34.27 -29.21
N ALA A 19 -44.74 -34.39 -27.87
CA ALA A 19 -45.59 -33.50 -27.11
C ALA A 19 -44.95 -32.10 -27.18
N GLY A 20 -45.62 -31.16 -27.82
CA GLY A 20 -45.20 -29.74 -27.83
C GLY A 20 -45.31 -29.14 -26.42
N PHE A 21 -44.43 -28.21 -26.10
CA PHE A 21 -44.47 -27.48 -24.83
C PHE A 21 -45.76 -26.67 -24.68
N SER A 22 -46.38 -26.76 -23.51
CA SER A 22 -47.52 -25.91 -23.14
C SER A 22 -47.05 -24.44 -23.00
N VAL A 23 -47.90 -23.50 -23.42
CA VAL A 23 -47.62 -22.05 -23.22
C VAL A 23 -47.39 -21.72 -21.73
N LEU A 24 -48.10 -22.40 -20.83
CA LEU A 24 -47.94 -22.25 -19.39
C LEU A 24 -46.54 -22.69 -18.94
N GLU A 25 -46.01 -23.77 -19.48
CA GLU A 25 -44.69 -24.31 -19.17
C GLU A 25 -43.58 -23.36 -19.66
N LEU A 26 -43.78 -22.73 -20.83
CA LEU A 26 -42.88 -21.71 -21.35
C LEU A 26 -42.82 -20.47 -20.42
N ILE A 27 -44.00 -19.98 -19.98
CA ILE A 27 -44.07 -18.82 -19.06
C ILE A 27 -43.41 -19.15 -17.72
N ALA A 28 -43.65 -20.34 -17.18
CA ALA A 28 -43.04 -20.79 -15.94
C ALA A 28 -41.51 -20.87 -16.07
N ALA A 29 -41.02 -21.45 -17.16
CA ALA A 29 -39.57 -21.52 -17.43
C ALA A 29 -38.95 -20.14 -17.58
N MET A 30 -39.60 -19.19 -18.25
CA MET A 30 -39.14 -17.81 -18.37
C MET A 30 -39.09 -17.10 -17.00
N ALA A 31 -40.12 -17.29 -16.16
CA ALA A 31 -40.12 -16.68 -14.81
C ALA A 31 -39.00 -17.23 -13.93
N ILE A 32 -38.73 -18.53 -13.96
CA ILE A 32 -37.65 -19.17 -13.23
C ILE A 32 -36.30 -18.66 -13.72
N THR A 33 -36.07 -18.58 -15.03
CA THR A 33 -34.82 -18.10 -15.61
C THR A 33 -34.56 -16.63 -15.25
N LEU A 34 -35.57 -15.77 -15.29
CA LEU A 34 -35.44 -14.37 -14.86
C LEU A 34 -35.10 -14.25 -13.38
N ALA A 35 -35.76 -15.04 -12.52
CA ALA A 35 -35.43 -15.06 -11.09
C ALA A 35 -33.98 -15.50 -10.84
N LEU A 36 -33.50 -16.55 -11.51
CA LEU A 36 -32.12 -17.00 -11.41
C LEU A 36 -31.12 -15.96 -11.93
N LEU A 37 -31.43 -15.26 -13.04
CA LEU A 37 -30.59 -14.19 -13.57
C LEU A 37 -30.51 -13.01 -12.61
N MET A 38 -31.56 -12.63 -11.90
CA MET A 38 -31.51 -11.57 -10.88
C MET A 38 -30.58 -11.95 -9.75
N VAL A 39 -30.65 -13.16 -9.22
CA VAL A 39 -29.76 -13.64 -8.16
C VAL A 39 -28.31 -13.68 -8.64
N ALA A 40 -28.09 -14.28 -9.82
CA ALA A 40 -26.75 -14.38 -10.41
C ALA A 40 -26.11 -13.00 -10.65
N SER A 41 -26.89 -12.03 -11.14
CA SER A 41 -26.42 -10.65 -11.35
C SER A 41 -26.03 -9.96 -10.04
N GLY A 42 -26.79 -10.17 -8.96
CA GLY A 42 -26.48 -9.63 -7.63
C GLY A 42 -25.18 -10.19 -7.06
N VAL A 43 -24.97 -11.50 -7.17
CA VAL A 43 -23.73 -12.16 -6.73
C VAL A 43 -22.54 -11.67 -7.55
N LEU A 44 -22.69 -11.58 -8.86
CA LEU A 44 -21.62 -11.11 -9.75
C LEU A 44 -21.24 -9.66 -9.46
N ALA A 45 -22.22 -8.77 -9.27
CA ALA A 45 -21.96 -7.38 -8.91
C ALA A 45 -21.22 -7.25 -7.56
N SER A 46 -21.55 -8.08 -6.58
CA SER A 46 -20.87 -8.14 -5.29
C SER A 46 -19.43 -8.63 -5.44
N ALA A 47 -19.20 -9.66 -6.24
CA ALA A 47 -17.87 -10.19 -6.51
C ALA A 47 -16.97 -9.15 -7.21
N PHE A 48 -17.49 -8.39 -8.16
CA PHE A 48 -16.74 -7.30 -8.80
C PHE A 48 -16.36 -6.17 -7.82
N LYS A 49 -17.26 -5.78 -6.92
CA LYS A 49 -16.97 -4.77 -5.90
C LYS A 49 -15.84 -5.23 -4.97
N ILE A 50 -15.88 -6.47 -4.50
CA ILE A 50 -14.84 -7.05 -3.64
C ILE A 50 -13.50 -7.08 -4.38
N ARG A 51 -13.50 -7.59 -5.62
CA ARG A 51 -12.27 -7.66 -6.44
C ARG A 51 -11.67 -6.27 -6.71
N SER A 52 -12.49 -5.29 -7.04
CA SER A 52 -12.03 -3.91 -7.25
C SER A 52 -11.36 -3.35 -6.01
N ARG A 53 -11.94 -3.61 -4.82
CA ARG A 53 -11.35 -3.16 -3.56
C ARG A 53 -10.02 -3.86 -3.25
N GLU A 54 -9.95 -5.18 -3.42
CA GLU A 54 -8.71 -5.91 -3.19
C GLU A 54 -7.59 -5.46 -4.14
N ASN A 55 -7.90 -5.16 -5.39
CA ASN A 55 -6.93 -4.58 -6.32
C ASN A 55 -6.45 -3.19 -5.84
N THR A 56 -7.38 -2.31 -5.45
CA THR A 56 -7.07 -0.98 -4.91
C THR A 56 -6.23 -1.07 -3.63
N LYS A 57 -6.52 -2.02 -2.75
CA LYS A 57 -5.75 -2.30 -1.54
C LYS A 57 -4.33 -2.74 -1.87
N THR A 58 -4.20 -3.71 -2.76
CA THR A 58 -2.89 -4.24 -3.18
C THR A 58 -2.02 -3.16 -3.81
N GLU A 59 -2.59 -2.33 -4.69
CA GLU A 59 -1.91 -1.19 -5.30
C GLU A 59 -1.44 -0.20 -4.24
N ALA A 60 -2.34 0.27 -3.39
CA ALA A 60 -2.02 1.26 -2.35
C ALA A 60 -0.97 0.77 -1.35
N LEU A 61 -1.04 -0.52 -0.95
CA LEU A 61 -0.04 -1.12 -0.08
C LEU A 61 1.31 -1.29 -0.78
N SER A 62 1.32 -1.69 -2.04
CA SER A 62 2.55 -1.82 -2.83
C SER A 62 3.26 -0.47 -2.99
N ASP A 63 2.52 0.59 -3.29
CA ASP A 63 3.06 1.94 -3.41
C ASP A 63 3.59 2.44 -2.08
N ALA A 64 2.83 2.28 -0.99
CA ALA A 64 3.25 2.67 0.35
C ALA A 64 4.50 1.91 0.82
N GLN A 65 4.57 0.59 0.55
CA GLN A 65 5.75 -0.22 0.89
C GLN A 65 6.98 0.21 0.10
N ARG A 66 6.82 0.50 -1.20
CA ARG A 66 7.90 1.01 -2.05
C ARG A 66 8.38 2.38 -1.57
N GLY A 67 7.45 3.28 -1.27
CA GLY A 67 7.75 4.59 -0.71
C GLY A 67 8.47 4.50 0.64
N LEU A 68 7.97 3.66 1.54
CA LEU A 68 8.58 3.43 2.86
C LEU A 68 9.99 2.87 2.75
N ASN A 69 10.22 1.89 1.87
CA ASN A 69 11.55 1.33 1.62
C ASN A 69 12.53 2.38 1.07
N LEU A 70 12.05 3.25 0.17
CA LEU A 70 12.88 4.34 -0.35
C LEU A 70 13.26 5.32 0.75
N ILE A 71 12.29 5.79 1.53
CA ILE A 71 12.54 6.71 2.66
C ILE A 71 13.53 6.08 3.65
N THR A 72 13.30 4.84 4.05
CA THR A 72 14.16 4.12 5.02
C THR A 72 15.59 4.03 4.50
N ARG A 73 15.79 3.76 3.21
CA ARG A 73 17.11 3.68 2.60
C ARG A 73 17.82 5.03 2.57
N GLU A 74 17.13 6.09 2.15
CA GLU A 74 17.71 7.44 2.09
C GLU A 74 18.03 7.95 3.50
N VAL A 75 17.13 7.71 4.47
CA VAL A 75 17.36 8.05 5.88
C VAL A 75 18.56 7.29 6.45
N ALA A 76 18.68 5.99 6.16
CA ALA A 76 19.84 5.21 6.65
C ALA A 76 21.19 5.70 6.09
N ASN A 77 21.18 6.35 4.93
CA ASN A 77 22.38 6.91 4.30
C ASN A 77 22.61 8.40 4.64
N ALA A 78 21.72 9.02 5.40
CA ALA A 78 21.89 10.41 5.83
C ALA A 78 23.23 10.60 6.55
N GLY A 79 23.85 11.77 6.37
CA GLY A 79 25.15 12.10 6.94
C GLY A 79 26.36 11.52 6.20
N TYR A 80 26.17 10.72 5.15
CA TYR A 80 27.29 10.20 4.37
C TYR A 80 28.11 11.35 3.78
N GLY A 81 29.44 11.34 4.02
CA GLY A 81 30.34 12.39 3.57
C GLY A 81 30.15 13.75 4.25
N LEU A 82 29.34 13.84 5.30
CA LEU A 82 29.11 15.05 6.09
C LEU A 82 29.72 14.92 7.48
N THR A 83 29.78 16.05 8.18
CA THR A 83 30.28 16.13 9.58
C THR A 83 29.16 16.00 10.62
N ASP A 84 27.91 15.85 10.19
CA ASP A 84 26.75 15.70 11.03
C ASP A 84 25.91 14.46 10.59
N ASN A 85 24.80 14.21 11.27
CA ASN A 85 23.93 13.06 10.95
C ASN A 85 23.09 13.27 9.67
N GLY A 86 23.26 14.37 8.95
CA GLY A 86 22.55 14.68 7.71
C GLY A 86 21.09 15.06 7.87
N ILE A 87 20.53 15.14 9.09
CA ILE A 87 19.12 15.52 9.30
C ILE A 87 19.02 17.03 9.48
N VAL A 88 18.22 17.68 8.63
CA VAL A 88 17.95 19.11 8.72
C VAL A 88 16.83 19.35 9.73
N SER A 89 17.19 19.69 10.97
CA SER A 89 16.23 19.82 12.08
C SER A 89 15.10 20.81 11.83
N GLY A 90 15.34 21.91 11.11
CA GLY A 90 14.31 22.93 10.82
C GLY A 90 13.25 22.48 9.83
N ASP A 91 13.54 21.47 9.01
CA ASP A 91 12.65 20.92 7.97
C ASP A 91 12.17 19.49 8.30
N SER A 92 12.56 18.98 9.47
CA SER A 92 12.22 17.62 9.92
C SER A 92 11.31 17.66 11.14
N GLY A 93 10.22 16.91 11.07
CA GLY A 93 9.20 16.86 12.11
C GLY A 93 8.39 15.57 12.04
N LEU A 94 7.17 15.59 12.57
CA LEU A 94 6.32 14.42 12.63
C LEU A 94 5.91 13.92 11.22
N THR A 95 5.60 14.83 10.30
CA THR A 95 5.06 14.50 8.96
C THR A 95 6.05 14.80 7.83
N SER A 96 7.28 15.13 8.15
CA SER A 96 8.32 15.40 7.15
C SER A 96 9.69 15.07 7.69
N ILE A 97 10.61 14.70 6.80
CA ILE A 97 12.03 14.58 7.09
C ILE A 97 12.83 15.08 5.90
N ARG A 98 13.85 15.89 6.19
CA ARG A 98 14.84 16.32 5.20
C ARG A 98 16.20 15.76 5.58
N VAL A 99 16.78 15.02 4.65
CA VAL A 99 18.04 14.32 4.81
C VAL A 99 19.05 14.82 3.78
N ARG A 100 20.30 14.88 4.19
CA ARG A 100 21.44 15.24 3.36
C ARG A 100 22.48 14.14 3.36
N ALA A 101 23.14 13.97 2.23
CA ALA A 101 24.30 13.12 2.06
C ALA A 101 25.19 13.73 0.98
N ASN A 102 26.51 13.68 1.12
CA ASN A 102 27.44 14.03 0.06
C ASN A 102 27.81 12.74 -0.69
N LEU A 103 27.14 12.47 -1.79
CA LEU A 103 27.27 11.20 -2.53
C LEU A 103 28.57 11.09 -3.30
N ASN A 104 29.21 12.21 -3.63
CA ASN A 104 30.51 12.29 -4.33
C ASN A 104 31.71 12.42 -3.38
N ALA A 105 31.51 12.33 -2.08
CA ALA A 105 32.60 12.39 -1.08
C ALA A 105 33.72 11.36 -1.32
N ALA A 106 33.40 10.21 -1.92
CA ALA A 106 34.37 9.16 -2.24
C ALA A 106 35.29 9.52 -3.43
N ASP A 107 34.90 10.48 -4.26
CA ASP A 107 35.69 10.87 -5.47
C ASP A 107 36.77 11.91 -5.17
N GLY A 108 37.01 12.20 -3.89
CA GLY A 108 38.05 13.16 -3.45
C GLY A 108 37.63 14.63 -3.50
N GLU A 109 36.40 14.92 -3.83
CA GLU A 109 35.75 16.24 -3.79
C GLU A 109 35.32 16.65 -2.37
N ALA A 110 35.76 15.93 -1.33
CA ALA A 110 35.39 16.12 0.06
C ALA A 110 35.95 17.43 0.66
N THR A 111 35.95 18.52 -0.08
CA THR A 111 36.48 19.81 0.41
C THR A 111 35.47 20.65 1.17
N SER A 112 34.22 20.29 1.17
CA SER A 112 33.23 20.92 2.06
C SER A 112 32.03 20.00 2.19
N ALA A 113 31.49 19.89 3.38
CA ALA A 113 30.23 19.27 3.75
C ALA A 113 29.01 19.84 2.97
N THR A 114 29.09 19.90 1.64
CA THR A 114 28.07 20.47 0.76
C THR A 114 27.29 19.36 0.12
N ALA A 115 26.09 19.18 0.56
CA ALA A 115 25.09 18.41 -0.14
C ALA A 115 24.38 19.34 -1.15
N SER A 116 25.05 19.67 -2.26
CA SER A 116 24.56 20.67 -3.23
C SER A 116 24.17 20.08 -4.58
N ASP A 117 24.53 18.82 -4.82
CA ASP A 117 24.24 18.15 -6.06
C ASP A 117 22.87 17.47 -6.05
N LYS A 118 22.45 17.01 -7.23
CA LYS A 118 21.22 16.28 -7.37
C LYS A 118 21.22 15.01 -6.50
N ASP A 119 20.08 14.74 -5.85
CA ASP A 119 19.87 13.61 -4.95
C ASP A 119 20.66 13.65 -3.63
N GLU A 120 21.32 14.76 -3.31
CA GLU A 120 22.08 14.94 -2.05
C GLU A 120 21.31 15.65 -0.94
N ASP A 121 20.24 16.37 -1.27
CA ASP A 121 19.38 17.08 -0.32
C ASP A 121 17.92 16.77 -0.61
N ILE A 122 17.38 15.81 0.12
CA ILE A 122 16.07 15.23 -0.15
C ILE A 122 15.12 15.47 1.02
N LYS A 123 13.92 15.94 0.69
CA LYS A 123 12.83 16.08 1.64
C LYS A 123 11.70 15.12 1.30
N PHE A 124 11.29 14.33 2.29
CA PHE A 124 10.07 13.54 2.26
C PHE A 124 9.02 14.22 3.12
N MET A 125 7.78 14.27 2.64
CA MET A 125 6.70 14.88 3.40
C MET A 125 5.34 14.31 3.01
N LEU A 126 4.42 14.37 3.98
CA LEU A 126 3.00 14.20 3.71
C LEU A 126 2.45 15.49 3.10
N TYR A 127 2.03 15.42 1.86
CA TYR A 127 1.38 16.53 1.16
C TYR A 127 -0.11 16.25 1.03
N THR A 128 -0.93 17.24 1.31
CA THR A 128 -2.40 17.13 1.20
C THR A 128 -2.93 18.16 0.24
N ASP A 129 -3.64 17.71 -0.77
CA ASP A 129 -4.34 18.55 -1.73
C ASP A 129 -5.77 18.03 -1.96
N SER A 130 -6.75 18.96 -1.92
CA SER A 130 -8.16 18.68 -2.22
C SER A 130 -8.73 17.46 -1.47
N GLY A 131 -8.28 17.24 -0.22
CA GLY A 131 -8.74 16.13 0.63
C GLY A 131 -8.08 14.77 0.33
N SER A 132 -7.09 14.75 -0.54
CA SER A 132 -6.23 13.59 -0.80
C SER A 132 -4.83 13.84 -0.29
N SER A 133 -4.23 12.83 0.32
CA SER A 133 -2.86 12.95 0.84
C SER A 133 -1.94 11.92 0.19
N TYR A 134 -0.72 12.34 -0.04
CA TYR A 134 0.34 11.55 -0.68
C TYR A 134 1.67 11.77 0.02
N ILE A 135 2.54 10.77 -0.06
CA ILE A 135 3.95 10.96 0.30
C ILE A 135 4.67 11.48 -0.93
N VAL A 136 5.34 12.61 -0.75
CA VAL A 136 6.12 13.28 -1.81
C VAL A 136 7.60 13.24 -1.44
N ARG A 137 8.44 12.96 -2.43
CA ARG A 137 9.90 13.16 -2.40
C ARG A 137 10.21 14.42 -3.18
N LEU A 138 10.89 15.35 -2.55
CA LEU A 138 11.38 16.59 -3.15
C LEU A 138 12.91 16.60 -3.13
N ASP A 139 13.55 16.78 -4.27
CA ASP A 139 14.96 17.12 -4.35
C ASP A 139 15.10 18.63 -4.21
N VAL A 140 15.73 19.07 -3.11
CA VAL A 140 15.83 20.50 -2.77
C VAL A 140 16.82 21.22 -3.69
N ASN A 141 17.82 20.50 -4.22
CA ASN A 141 18.85 21.06 -5.10
C ASN A 141 18.38 21.21 -6.55
N VAL A 142 17.29 20.53 -6.92
CA VAL A 142 16.75 20.57 -8.29
C VAL A 142 15.36 21.19 -8.28
N ALA A 143 15.22 22.37 -8.86
CA ALA A 143 13.95 23.07 -8.92
C ALA A 143 12.85 22.23 -9.59
N ALA A 144 11.68 22.14 -8.92
CA ALA A 144 10.47 21.45 -9.39
C ALA A 144 10.60 19.93 -9.62
N GLN A 145 11.59 19.28 -9.02
CA GLN A 145 11.68 17.82 -9.06
C GLN A 145 10.96 17.20 -7.86
N GLU A 146 9.64 17.13 -7.98
CA GLU A 146 8.76 16.44 -7.03
C GLU A 146 8.35 15.08 -7.60
N MET A 147 8.35 14.07 -6.74
CA MET A 147 7.90 12.72 -7.09
C MET A 147 6.92 12.20 -6.03
N VAL A 148 5.73 11.81 -6.47
CA VAL A 148 4.77 11.13 -5.60
C VAL A 148 5.20 9.68 -5.43
N LEU A 149 5.43 9.26 -4.19
CA LEU A 149 5.85 7.91 -3.83
C LEU A 149 4.67 6.99 -3.49
N ALA A 150 3.68 7.53 -2.80
CA ALA A 150 2.52 6.77 -2.39
C ALA A 150 1.27 7.64 -2.35
N ASN A 151 0.17 7.09 -2.84
CA ASN A 151 -1.15 7.69 -2.82
C ASN A 151 -2.00 7.14 -1.67
N ARG A 152 -3.11 7.82 -1.34
CA ARG A 152 -4.09 7.39 -0.33
C ARG A 152 -3.48 7.21 1.05
N VAL A 153 -2.52 8.03 1.39
CA VAL A 153 -1.87 8.04 2.69
C VAL A 153 -2.73 8.86 3.64
N ASP A 154 -3.17 8.25 4.75
CA ASP A 154 -3.95 8.94 5.79
C ASP A 154 -3.03 9.65 6.79
N ALA A 155 -1.90 9.03 7.12
CA ALA A 155 -0.89 9.62 7.99
C ALA A 155 0.52 9.14 7.63
N LEU A 156 1.49 10.03 7.84
CA LEU A 156 2.91 9.75 7.88
C LEU A 156 3.40 10.23 9.25
N ASN A 157 3.97 9.34 10.06
CA ASN A 157 4.53 9.68 11.35
C ASN A 157 6.00 9.25 11.40
N ILE A 158 6.87 10.21 11.69
CA ILE A 158 8.32 10.04 11.77
C ILE A 158 8.77 10.39 13.17
N ARG A 159 9.41 9.44 13.85
CA ARG A 159 9.84 9.54 15.24
C ARG A 159 11.36 9.40 15.33
N TYR A 160 12.00 10.20 16.18
CA TYR A 160 13.43 10.38 16.23
C TYR A 160 13.99 10.00 17.60
N TYR A 161 14.89 9.02 17.65
CA TYR A 161 15.42 8.47 18.90
C TYR A 161 16.94 8.53 18.95
N PRO A 162 17.52 8.65 20.16
CA PRO A 162 18.99 8.69 20.32
C PRO A 162 19.64 7.34 20.02
N ASP A 163 18.93 6.24 20.27
CA ASP A 163 19.40 4.87 20.08
C ASP A 163 18.28 3.97 19.59
N LYS A 164 18.60 2.72 19.27
CA LYS A 164 17.64 1.71 18.85
C LYS A 164 16.55 1.50 19.91
N VAL A 165 15.31 1.54 19.48
CA VAL A 165 14.14 1.34 20.33
C VAL A 165 13.30 0.13 19.89
N PHE A 166 12.53 -0.40 20.83
CA PHE A 166 11.48 -1.37 20.62
C PHE A 166 10.13 -0.68 20.82
N TYR A 167 9.16 -1.01 20.00
CA TYR A 167 7.86 -0.34 20.02
C TYR A 167 6.74 -1.31 19.64
N THR A 168 5.50 -0.92 19.96
CA THR A 168 4.29 -1.57 19.48
C THR A 168 3.58 -0.67 18.46
N THR A 169 2.90 -1.27 17.50
CA THR A 169 2.08 -0.52 16.54
C THR A 169 0.77 -0.10 17.21
N GLY A 170 0.44 1.18 17.10
CA GLY A 170 -0.82 1.75 17.52
C GLY A 170 -1.74 2.06 16.35
N TYR A 171 -2.62 3.04 16.50
CA TYR A 171 -3.47 3.50 15.41
C TYR A 171 -2.71 4.51 14.55
N CYS A 172 -2.21 4.05 13.40
CA CYS A 172 -1.42 4.84 12.43
C CYS A 172 -0.10 5.44 13.00
N ASP A 173 0.31 5.07 14.18
CA ASP A 173 1.54 5.51 14.85
C ASP A 173 2.13 4.37 15.70
N ILE A 174 3.26 4.60 16.32
CA ILE A 174 3.87 3.67 17.27
C ILE A 174 3.56 4.09 18.70
N THR A 175 3.53 3.11 19.60
CA THR A 175 3.28 3.28 21.04
C THR A 175 4.23 2.42 21.85
N ASN A 176 4.29 2.63 23.17
CA ASN A 176 5.10 1.84 24.12
C ASN A 176 6.56 1.72 23.67
N VAL A 177 7.19 2.88 23.43
CA VAL A 177 8.58 2.93 22.96
C VAL A 177 9.50 2.71 24.15
N VAL A 178 10.33 1.66 24.08
CA VAL A 178 11.26 1.27 25.14
C VAL A 178 12.64 0.93 24.59
N ASP A 179 13.65 1.01 25.47
CA ASP A 179 15.02 0.54 25.17
C ASP A 179 15.13 -0.99 25.32
N SER A 180 16.34 -1.52 25.15
CA SER A 180 16.63 -2.95 25.33
C SER A 180 16.44 -3.46 26.77
N ALA A 181 16.43 -2.56 27.76
CA ALA A 181 16.19 -2.88 29.16
C ALA A 181 14.73 -2.74 29.57
N GLY A 182 13.85 -2.28 28.65
CA GLY A 182 12.43 -2.07 28.91
C GLY A 182 12.08 -0.70 29.50
N ASN A 183 13.02 0.24 29.53
CA ASN A 183 12.74 1.60 30.01
C ASN A 183 12.11 2.43 28.90
N THR A 184 11.16 3.31 29.23
CA THR A 184 10.55 4.24 28.29
C THR A 184 11.57 5.20 27.72
N VAL A 185 11.61 5.33 26.39
CA VAL A 185 12.49 6.24 25.66
C VAL A 185 11.67 7.37 25.07
N ASN A 186 12.17 8.60 25.27
CA ASN A 186 11.60 9.80 24.65
C ASN A 186 12.32 10.13 23.33
N GLU A 187 11.63 10.83 22.44
CA GLU A 187 12.24 11.38 21.23
C GLU A 187 13.33 12.43 21.60
N VAL A 188 14.34 12.54 20.74
CA VAL A 188 15.37 13.59 20.86
C VAL A 188 14.74 14.97 20.68
N THR A 189 15.24 15.95 21.41
CA THR A 189 14.81 17.35 21.28
C THR A 189 15.34 17.95 19.97
N SER A 190 16.61 17.75 19.68
CA SER A 190 17.22 18.14 18.40
C SER A 190 17.32 16.95 17.46
N LYS A 191 16.81 17.07 16.24
CA LYS A 191 16.84 15.98 15.24
C LYS A 191 18.27 15.66 14.78
N SER A 192 19.22 16.59 14.96
CA SER A 192 20.65 16.36 14.72
C SER A 192 21.28 15.36 15.70
N GLU A 193 20.61 15.04 16.81
CA GLU A 193 21.07 14.04 17.79
C GLU A 193 20.48 12.66 17.55
N ALA A 194 19.57 12.54 16.57
CA ALA A 194 18.94 11.25 16.27
C ALA A 194 19.94 10.30 15.65
N ARG A 195 19.89 9.05 16.09
CA ARG A 195 20.62 7.90 15.53
C ARG A 195 19.70 6.81 15.01
N TYR A 196 18.44 6.85 15.45
CA TYR A 196 17.44 5.86 15.09
C TYR A 196 16.13 6.55 14.78
N ILE A 197 15.53 6.19 13.66
CA ILE A 197 14.30 6.80 13.16
C ILE A 197 13.28 5.71 12.88
N VAL A 198 12.05 5.91 13.38
CA VAL A 198 10.92 5.03 13.10
C VAL A 198 9.93 5.78 12.21
N ILE A 199 9.55 5.16 11.11
CA ILE A 199 8.67 5.74 10.10
C ILE A 199 7.42 4.88 10.01
N SER A 200 6.25 5.47 10.27
CA SER A 200 4.94 4.82 10.17
C SER A 200 4.13 5.48 9.06
N VAL A 201 3.64 4.67 8.14
CA VAL A 201 2.77 5.09 7.03
C VAL A 201 1.41 4.41 7.21
N CYS A 202 0.35 5.18 7.20
CA CYS A 202 -1.02 4.70 7.28
C CYS A 202 -1.73 4.90 5.94
N VAL A 203 -2.20 3.81 5.33
CA VAL A 203 -2.94 3.83 4.07
C VAL A 203 -4.43 3.74 4.35
N ARG A 204 -5.20 4.64 3.78
CA ARG A 204 -6.66 4.67 3.87
C ARG A 204 -7.30 3.94 2.70
N LEU A 205 -8.16 2.99 3.02
CA LEU A 205 -9.00 2.29 2.06
C LEU A 205 -10.44 2.80 2.20
N PRO A 206 -10.95 3.57 1.23
CA PRO A 206 -12.29 4.16 1.31
C PRO A 206 -13.36 3.06 1.33
N LYS A 207 -14.53 3.39 1.87
CA LYS A 207 -15.70 2.52 1.79
C LYS A 207 -16.10 2.27 0.34
N VAL A 208 -16.60 1.06 0.07
CA VAL A 208 -17.13 0.68 -1.25
C VAL A 208 -18.57 0.21 -1.09
N GLY A 209 -19.48 0.83 -1.85
CA GLY A 209 -20.92 0.57 -1.78
C GLY A 209 -21.63 1.33 -0.66
N SER A 210 -22.91 1.07 -0.51
CA SER A 210 -23.76 1.62 0.54
C SER A 210 -23.91 0.62 1.67
N GLU A 211 -23.97 1.09 2.90
CA GLU A 211 -24.21 0.26 4.08
C GLU A 211 -25.50 -0.54 3.92
N GLY A 212 -25.45 -1.83 4.27
CA GLY A 212 -26.56 -2.77 4.07
C GLY A 212 -26.72 -3.33 2.66
N SER A 213 -25.97 -2.85 1.65
CA SER A 213 -26.01 -3.42 0.30
C SER A 213 -25.08 -4.64 0.17
N PRO A 214 -25.43 -5.62 -0.69
CA PRO A 214 -24.54 -6.73 -0.99
C PRO A 214 -23.15 -6.24 -1.49
N GLY A 215 -22.09 -6.77 -0.89
CA GLY A 215 -20.71 -6.37 -1.22
C GLY A 215 -20.27 -5.03 -0.62
N PHE A 216 -21.00 -4.47 0.35
CA PHE A 216 -20.54 -3.32 1.12
C PHE A 216 -19.23 -3.64 1.85
N GLN A 217 -18.29 -2.72 1.76
CA GLN A 217 -17.00 -2.77 2.44
C GLN A 217 -16.82 -1.48 3.23
N PRO A 218 -16.68 -1.53 4.57
CA PRO A 218 -16.44 -0.35 5.37
C PRO A 218 -15.06 0.25 5.09
N GLU A 219 -14.89 1.52 5.45
CA GLU A 219 -13.57 2.14 5.46
C GLU A 219 -12.62 1.36 6.36
N SER A 220 -11.39 1.20 5.95
CA SER A 220 -10.35 0.57 6.76
C SER A 220 -9.01 1.26 6.56
N ARG A 221 -8.09 1.06 7.50
CA ARG A 221 -6.72 1.56 7.45
C ARG A 221 -5.75 0.41 7.62
N VAL A 222 -4.62 0.52 6.95
CA VAL A 222 -3.50 -0.42 7.10
C VAL A 222 -2.25 0.39 7.40
N GLN A 223 -1.57 0.01 8.47
CA GLN A 223 -0.32 0.62 8.89
C GLN A 223 0.87 -0.20 8.42
N LEU A 224 1.86 0.48 7.87
CA LEU A 224 3.19 -0.05 7.56
C LEU A 224 4.19 0.71 8.43
N VAL A 225 5.12 0.00 9.05
CA VAL A 225 6.17 0.61 9.87
C VAL A 225 7.51 0.08 9.42
N SER A 226 8.49 0.96 9.35
CA SER A 226 9.89 0.64 9.14
C SER A 226 10.75 1.52 10.01
N ASP A 227 11.94 1.05 10.31
CA ASP A 227 12.92 1.77 11.09
C ASP A 227 14.27 1.82 10.39
N ALA A 228 15.04 2.85 10.67
CA ALA A 228 16.38 3.06 10.14
C ALA A 228 17.33 3.50 11.23
N ALA A 229 18.47 2.80 11.35
CA ALA A 229 19.63 3.32 12.06
C ALA A 229 20.44 4.19 11.09
N LEU A 230 20.82 5.38 11.53
CA LEU A 230 21.68 6.28 10.77
C LEU A 230 23.11 5.72 10.80
N ARG A 231 23.62 5.35 9.62
CA ARG A 231 24.94 4.68 9.51
C ARG A 231 26.12 5.61 9.76
N ASN A 232 25.89 6.90 9.55
CA ASN A 232 26.96 7.92 9.56
C ASN A 232 26.86 8.85 10.76
N SER A 233 26.00 8.56 11.75
CA SER A 233 25.82 9.39 12.94
C SER A 233 27.04 9.42 13.88
N ASP A 234 27.92 8.43 13.81
CA ASP A 234 29.07 8.25 14.71
C ASP A 234 30.41 8.61 14.07
N LEU A 235 30.45 9.05 12.82
CA LEU A 235 31.70 9.38 12.09
C LEU A 235 32.44 10.61 12.62
N VAL A 236 31.83 11.35 13.55
CA VAL A 236 32.47 12.51 14.21
C VAL A 236 33.61 12.09 15.17
N ASN A 237 33.78 10.81 15.47
CA ASN A 237 34.74 10.29 16.45
C ASN A 237 35.85 9.39 15.87
N TYR A 238 36.05 9.40 14.54
CA TYR A 238 37.17 8.69 13.89
C TYR A 238 38.17 9.66 13.27
#